data_1411fcd578659e2ff6314369db6e57fe
#
_entry.id   1411fcd578659e2ff6314369db6e57fe
#
_cell.length_a   1.000
_cell.length_b   1.000
_cell.length_c   1.000
_cell.angle_alpha   90.00
_cell.angle_beta   90.00
_cell.angle_gamma   90.00
#
_symmetry.space_group_name_H-M   'P 1'
#
loop_
_entity.id
_entity.type
_entity.pdbx_description
1 polymer ?
#
loop_
_entity_poly.entity_id
_entity_poly.type
_entity_poly.pdbx_seq_one_letter_code
_entity_poly.pdbx_strand_id
1 'polypeptide(L)'
;MEITELYAAKEIFFDRLGIVEDQSRKRPIVYARTAFANAFHNLAGPSKMGSILGRNHASVIHYLKSHHKLIVYKDYKELYEQAVDYRKDLTDGDDHLPYLTTKDLLQTVKELREEKRLLQKKLDELYIYKEKFFKLKELI
;
A
#
# COMPACT_ATOMS: atom_id res chain seq x y z
N MET A 1 1.83 8.01 -7.01
CA MET A 1 1.07 7.90 -5.77
C MET A 1 0.46 9.25 -5.41
N GLU A 2 -0.81 9.28 -5.12
CA GLU A 2 -1.49 10.52 -4.78
C GLU A 2 -1.19 10.97 -3.35
N ILE A 3 -1.39 12.26 -3.06
CA ILE A 3 -1.10 12.82 -1.75
C ILE A 3 -1.93 12.18 -0.63
N THR A 4 -3.18 11.81 -0.93
CA THR A 4 -4.07 11.12 0.01
C THR A 4 -3.55 9.73 0.38
N GLU A 5 -3.03 9.00 -0.59
CA GLU A 5 -2.41 7.68 -0.39
C GLU A 5 -1.14 7.77 0.44
N LEU A 6 -0.32 8.78 0.18
CA LEU A 6 0.90 9.04 0.94
C LEU A 6 0.58 9.45 2.39
N TYR A 7 -0.47 10.22 2.57
CA TYR A 7 -0.93 10.60 3.91
C TYR A 7 -1.37 9.38 4.72
N ALA A 8 -2.16 8.51 4.10
CA ALA A 8 -2.58 7.25 4.71
C ALA A 8 -1.37 6.34 5.01
N ALA A 9 -0.42 6.26 4.09
CA ALA A 9 0.81 5.49 4.27
C ALA A 9 1.61 5.99 5.48
N LYS A 10 1.73 7.31 5.63
CA LYS A 10 2.40 7.91 6.79
C LYS A 10 1.69 7.52 8.09
N GLU A 11 0.38 7.68 8.15
CA GLU A 11 -0.40 7.34 9.34
C GLU A 11 -0.22 5.88 9.75
N ILE A 12 -0.32 4.97 8.80
CA ILE A 12 -0.13 3.53 9.05
C ILE A 12 1.29 3.22 9.52
N PHE A 13 2.29 3.85 8.91
CA PHE A 13 3.69 3.66 9.29
C PHE A 13 3.96 4.08 10.74
N PHE A 14 3.48 5.27 11.12
CA PHE A 14 3.64 5.77 12.49
C PHE A 14 2.87 4.91 13.51
N ASP A 15 1.66 4.45 13.16
CA ASP A 15 0.89 3.54 14.00
C ASP A 15 1.62 2.21 14.24
N ARG A 16 2.22 1.64 13.21
CA ARG A 16 3.01 0.40 13.31
C ARG A 16 4.21 0.55 14.22
N LEU A 17 4.82 1.74 14.25
CA LEU A 17 5.94 2.04 15.14
C LEU A 17 5.49 2.34 16.58
N GLY A 18 4.19 2.52 16.82
CA GLY A 18 3.67 2.94 18.11
C GLY A 18 4.06 4.36 18.48
N ILE A 19 4.37 5.19 17.48
CA ILE A 19 4.79 6.58 17.67
C ILE A 19 3.60 7.49 17.41
N VAL A 20 3.27 8.33 18.41
CA VAL A 20 2.31 9.42 18.23
C VAL A 20 3.06 10.59 17.62
N GLU A 21 2.66 10.98 16.41
CA GLU A 21 3.24 12.13 15.74
C GLU A 21 2.78 13.40 16.43
N ASP A 22 3.71 14.02 17.15
CA ASP A 22 3.53 15.37 17.69
C ASP A 22 4.56 16.31 17.07
N GLN A 23 4.49 17.60 17.41
CA GLN A 23 5.44 18.61 16.96
C GLN A 23 6.78 18.52 17.69
N SER A 24 6.99 17.50 18.52
CA SER A 24 8.19 17.38 19.32
C SER A 24 9.44 17.07 18.49
N ARG A 25 10.59 17.45 19.01
CA ARG A 25 11.91 17.15 18.46
C ARG A 25 12.55 15.92 19.10
N LYS A 26 11.74 15.07 19.72
CA LYS A 26 12.24 13.83 20.32
C LYS A 26 12.86 12.94 19.25
N ARG A 27 13.99 12.35 19.58
CA ARG A 27 14.81 11.57 18.66
C ARG A 27 14.03 10.47 17.92
N PRO A 28 13.21 9.63 18.56
CA PRO A 28 12.46 8.62 17.83
C PRO A 28 11.50 9.18 16.80
N ILE A 29 10.85 10.30 17.09
CA ILE A 29 9.89 10.95 16.19
C ILE A 29 10.61 11.58 15.00
N VAL A 30 11.72 12.26 15.24
CA VAL A 30 12.56 12.86 14.19
C VAL A 30 13.13 11.77 13.28
N TYR A 31 13.58 10.67 13.85
CA TYR A 31 14.09 9.54 13.09
C TYR A 31 13.00 8.90 12.21
N ALA A 32 11.80 8.75 12.74
CA ALA A 32 10.68 8.22 11.98
C ALA A 32 10.31 9.11 10.79
N ARG A 33 10.25 10.42 10.99
CA ARG A 33 10.01 11.39 9.90
C ARG A 33 11.12 11.34 8.85
N THR A 34 12.37 11.33 9.30
CA THR A 34 13.53 11.27 8.39
C THR A 34 13.53 9.97 7.59
N ALA A 35 13.27 8.85 8.24
CA ALA A 35 13.20 7.55 7.59
C ALA A 35 12.07 7.49 6.55
N PHE A 36 10.89 7.97 6.91
CA PHE A 36 9.76 8.03 5.99
C PHE A 36 10.05 8.94 4.79
N ALA A 37 10.57 10.15 5.03
CA ALA A 37 10.91 11.10 3.98
C ALA A 37 11.91 10.49 2.99
N ASN A 38 12.95 9.83 3.49
CA ASN A 38 13.98 9.22 2.63
C ASN A 38 13.45 7.99 1.87
N ALA A 39 12.63 7.17 2.50
CA ALA A 39 12.06 5.99 1.86
C ALA A 39 11.07 6.35 0.74
N PHE A 40 10.31 7.42 0.91
CA PHE A 40 9.24 7.82 0.00
C PHE A 40 9.58 9.04 -0.88
N HIS A 41 10.81 9.56 -0.84
CA HIS A 41 11.15 10.79 -1.57
C HIS A 41 11.01 10.67 -3.09
N ASN A 42 11.15 9.48 -3.65
CA ASN A 42 10.95 9.23 -5.08
C ASN A 42 9.49 9.35 -5.51
N LEU A 43 8.56 9.24 -4.56
CA LEU A 43 7.12 9.29 -4.80
C LEU A 43 6.53 10.67 -4.52
N ALA A 44 7.27 11.53 -3.82
CA ALA A 44 6.82 12.87 -3.46
C ALA A 44 7.99 13.83 -3.35
N GLY A 45 7.90 14.98 -4.00
CA GLY A 45 8.89 16.05 -3.85
C GLY A 45 8.88 16.66 -2.44
N PRO A 46 9.88 17.50 -2.12
CA PRO A 46 10.01 18.07 -0.76
C PRO A 46 8.79 18.85 -0.27
N SER A 47 8.15 19.62 -1.14
CA SER A 47 6.96 20.40 -0.78
C SER A 47 5.77 19.50 -0.45
N LYS A 48 5.54 18.46 -1.24
CA LYS A 48 4.47 17.49 -1.04
C LYS A 48 4.73 16.66 0.22
N MET A 49 5.96 16.22 0.41
CA MET A 49 6.38 15.50 1.61
C MET A 49 6.24 16.37 2.87
N GLY A 50 6.55 17.65 2.76
CA GLY A 50 6.37 18.62 3.85
C GLY A 50 4.90 18.73 4.26
N SER A 51 3.99 18.79 3.32
CA SER A 51 2.55 18.79 3.59
C SER A 51 2.11 17.52 4.32
N ILE A 52 2.63 16.36 3.91
CA ILE A 52 2.31 15.07 4.52
C ILE A 52 2.83 14.99 5.96
N LEU A 53 4.05 15.45 6.20
CA LEU A 53 4.69 15.41 7.52
C LEU A 53 4.32 16.59 8.43
N GLY A 54 3.56 17.56 7.95
CA GLY A 54 3.25 18.78 8.69
C GLY A 54 4.47 19.65 8.93
N ARG A 55 5.42 19.65 8.00
CA ARG A 55 6.66 20.43 8.06
C ARG A 55 6.85 21.22 6.76
N ASN A 56 7.69 22.25 6.79
CA ASN A 56 8.01 22.98 5.57
C ASN A 56 9.00 22.19 4.71
N HIS A 57 9.14 22.58 3.43
CA HIS A 57 10.04 21.90 2.50
C HIS A 57 11.50 21.97 2.91
N ALA A 58 11.92 23.02 3.61
CA ALA A 58 13.29 23.14 4.10
C ALA A 58 13.62 22.07 5.15
N SER A 59 12.67 21.75 6.02
CA SER A 59 12.81 20.65 6.98
C SER A 59 12.95 19.29 6.26
N VAL A 60 12.17 19.08 5.21
CA VAL A 60 12.26 17.84 4.41
C VAL A 60 13.61 17.73 3.72
N ILE A 61 14.10 18.81 3.13
CA ILE A 61 15.45 18.85 2.54
C ILE A 61 16.51 18.49 3.57
N HIS A 62 16.37 19.00 4.78
CA HIS A 62 17.27 18.66 5.90
C HIS A 62 17.19 17.16 6.21
N TYR A 63 16.01 16.56 6.25
CA TYR A 63 15.86 15.12 6.47
C TYR A 63 16.56 14.31 5.37
N LEU A 64 16.40 14.70 4.13
CA LEU A 64 17.05 14.02 3.00
C LEU A 64 18.58 14.13 3.06
N LYS A 65 19.11 15.27 3.45
CA LYS A 65 20.56 15.49 3.61
C LYS A 65 21.15 14.76 4.81
N SER A 66 20.38 14.59 5.87
CA SER A 66 20.83 13.94 7.12
C SER A 66 20.90 12.43 7.01
N HIS A 67 20.26 11.83 6.03
CA HIS A 67 20.15 10.39 5.88
C HIS A 67 21.50 9.66 5.96
N HIS A 68 22.49 10.10 5.18
CA HIS A 68 23.81 9.46 5.12
C HIS A 68 24.59 9.52 6.44
N LYS A 69 24.28 10.49 7.28
CA LYS A 69 24.88 10.61 8.62
C LYS A 69 24.17 9.72 9.63
N LEU A 70 22.86 9.56 9.49
CA LEU A 70 22.03 8.81 10.42
C LEU A 70 22.05 7.31 10.17
N ILE A 71 22.30 6.88 8.93
CA ILE A 71 22.25 5.47 8.53
C ILE A 71 23.29 4.60 9.26
N VAL A 72 24.31 5.19 9.85
CA VAL A 72 25.30 4.49 10.66
C VAL A 72 24.75 4.11 12.05
N TYR A 73 23.69 4.76 12.48
CA TYR A 73 23.04 4.45 13.76
C TYR A 73 22.03 3.32 13.57
N LYS A 74 22.12 2.30 14.41
CA LYS A 74 21.29 1.10 14.32
C LYS A 74 19.79 1.41 14.39
N ASP A 75 19.38 2.23 15.33
CA ASP A 75 17.97 2.63 15.54
C ASP A 75 17.38 3.28 14.28
N TYR A 76 18.08 4.24 13.69
CA TYR A 76 17.63 4.88 12.45
C TYR A 76 17.62 3.90 11.28
N LYS A 77 18.67 3.09 11.16
CA LYS A 77 18.79 2.10 10.09
C LYS A 77 17.61 1.11 10.09
N GLU A 78 17.24 0.62 11.26
CA GLU A 78 16.09 -0.27 11.42
C GLU A 78 14.78 0.41 10.99
N LEU A 79 14.57 1.66 11.41
CA LEU A 79 13.39 2.44 11.00
C LEU A 79 13.36 2.67 9.50
N TYR A 80 14.49 3.01 8.91
CA TYR A 80 14.60 3.22 7.47
C TYR A 80 14.33 1.93 6.68
N GLU A 81 14.87 0.81 7.12
CA GLU A 81 14.60 -0.50 6.50
C GLU A 81 13.12 -0.86 6.56
N GLN A 82 12.47 -0.63 7.70
CA GLN A 82 11.03 -0.83 7.85
C GLN A 82 10.23 0.08 6.92
N ALA A 83 10.64 1.34 6.78
CA ALA A 83 9.98 2.28 5.86
C ALA A 83 10.14 1.87 4.40
N VAL A 84 11.32 1.41 4.01
CA VAL A 84 11.60 0.91 2.66
C VAL A 84 10.79 -0.36 2.38
N ASP A 85 10.75 -1.29 3.31
CA ASP A 85 9.96 -2.52 3.17
C ASP A 85 8.46 -2.20 3.03
N TYR A 86 7.96 -1.28 3.83
CA TYR A 86 6.58 -0.83 3.73
C TYR A 86 6.29 -0.16 2.38
N ARG A 87 7.19 0.70 1.90
CA ARG A 87 7.06 1.29 0.56
C ARG A 87 7.02 0.22 -0.52
N LYS A 88 7.90 -0.77 -0.45
CA LYS A 88 7.93 -1.90 -1.41
C LYS A 88 6.62 -2.67 -1.40
N ASP A 89 6.08 -2.97 -0.23
CA ASP A 89 4.79 -3.65 -0.10
C ASP A 89 3.66 -2.86 -0.77
N LEU A 90 3.67 -1.53 -0.64
CA LEU A 90 2.68 -0.66 -1.28
C LEU A 90 2.88 -0.58 -2.80
N THR A 91 4.11 -0.56 -3.28
CA THR A 91 4.43 -0.42 -4.70
C THR A 91 4.54 -1.76 -5.42
N ASP A 92 4.88 -2.84 -4.74
CA ASP A 92 4.94 -4.19 -5.33
C ASP A 92 3.56 -4.68 -5.76
N GLY A 93 2.49 -4.21 -5.10
CA GLY A 93 1.13 -4.39 -5.60
C GLY A 93 0.92 -3.72 -6.96
N ASP A 94 1.61 -2.62 -7.23
CA ASP A 94 1.62 -1.89 -8.49
C ASP A 94 2.75 -2.38 -9.43
N ASP A 95 3.85 -2.91 -8.92
CA ASP A 95 5.00 -3.39 -9.70
C ASP A 95 4.70 -4.68 -10.48
N HIS A 96 3.70 -5.44 -10.09
CA HIS A 96 3.20 -6.54 -10.91
C HIS A 96 2.41 -6.05 -12.12
N LEU A 97 1.92 -4.81 -12.11
CA LEU A 97 1.18 -4.20 -13.21
C LEU A 97 2.08 -3.72 -14.38
N PRO A 98 3.30 -3.14 -14.15
CA PRO A 98 4.14 -2.67 -15.26
C PRO A 98 4.67 -3.77 -16.18
N TYR A 99 4.73 -5.00 -15.70
CA TYR A 99 5.13 -6.15 -16.50
C TYR A 99 3.98 -6.75 -17.30
N LEU A 100 2.76 -6.30 -17.01
CA LEU A 100 1.57 -6.69 -17.76
C LEU A 100 1.36 -5.67 -18.89
N THR A 101 1.60 -6.08 -20.10
CA THR A 101 1.28 -5.28 -21.28
C THR A 101 -0.25 -5.14 -21.36
N THR A 102 -0.73 -4.16 -22.13
CA THR A 102 -2.17 -4.02 -22.42
C THR A 102 -2.77 -5.33 -22.95
N LYS A 103 -1.98 -6.06 -23.74
CA LYS A 103 -2.37 -7.36 -24.28
C LYS A 103 -2.57 -8.39 -23.17
N ASP A 104 -1.66 -8.44 -22.18
CA ASP A 104 -1.76 -9.37 -21.06
C ASP A 104 -2.97 -9.05 -20.17
N LEU A 105 -3.23 -7.77 -19.93
CA LEU A 105 -4.42 -7.31 -19.19
C LEU A 105 -5.72 -7.71 -19.93
N LEU A 106 -5.77 -7.52 -21.23
CA LEU A 106 -6.93 -7.93 -22.06
C LEU A 106 -7.12 -9.45 -22.01
N GLN A 107 -6.06 -10.22 -22.05
CA GLN A 107 -6.12 -11.67 -21.95
C GLN A 107 -6.65 -12.09 -20.57
N THR A 108 -6.15 -11.50 -19.50
CA THR A 108 -6.62 -11.76 -18.13
C THR A 108 -8.11 -11.42 -17.98
N VAL A 109 -8.56 -10.30 -18.53
CA VAL A 109 -9.97 -9.92 -18.51
C VAL A 109 -10.84 -10.96 -19.23
N LYS A 110 -10.40 -11.46 -20.38
CA LYS A 110 -11.11 -12.51 -21.14
C LYS A 110 -11.22 -13.81 -20.33
N GLU A 111 -10.13 -14.22 -19.68
CA GLU A 111 -10.08 -15.42 -18.84
C GLU A 111 -11.02 -15.29 -17.64
N LEU A 112 -11.01 -14.16 -16.97
CA LEU A 112 -11.89 -13.89 -15.83
C LEU A 112 -13.36 -13.86 -16.24
N ARG A 113 -13.68 -13.30 -17.39
CA ARG A 113 -15.06 -13.31 -17.93
C ARG A 113 -15.53 -14.72 -18.24
N GLU A 114 -14.65 -15.56 -18.80
CA GLU A 114 -14.96 -16.95 -19.09
C GLU A 114 -15.18 -17.76 -17.80
N GLU A 115 -14.32 -17.59 -16.80
CA GLU A 115 -14.50 -18.21 -15.49
C GLU A 115 -15.82 -17.79 -14.85
N LYS A 116 -16.16 -16.52 -14.91
CA LYS A 116 -17.42 -15.99 -14.41
C LYS A 116 -18.61 -16.63 -15.11
N ARG A 117 -18.54 -16.77 -16.42
CA ARG A 117 -19.59 -17.41 -17.25
C ARG A 117 -19.78 -18.87 -16.83
N LEU A 118 -18.69 -19.62 -16.68
CA LEU A 118 -18.74 -21.03 -16.25
C LEU A 118 -19.29 -21.17 -14.83
N LEU A 119 -18.89 -20.31 -13.90
CA LEU A 119 -19.41 -20.31 -12.55
C LEU A 119 -20.90 -19.98 -12.51
N GLN A 120 -21.36 -19.03 -13.31
CA GLN A 120 -22.77 -18.68 -13.43
C GLN A 120 -23.58 -19.86 -13.96
N LYS A 121 -23.05 -20.57 -14.97
CA LYS A 121 -23.67 -21.77 -15.52
C LYS A 121 -23.83 -22.86 -14.47
N LYS A 122 -22.79 -23.11 -13.68
CA LYS A 122 -22.83 -24.07 -12.56
C LYS A 122 -23.86 -23.68 -11.53
N LEU A 123 -23.93 -22.39 -11.21
CA LEU A 123 -24.90 -21.86 -10.25
C LEU A 123 -26.34 -22.08 -10.75
N ASP A 124 -26.58 -21.82 -12.01
CA ASP A 124 -27.91 -22.05 -12.63
C ASP A 124 -28.29 -23.52 -12.60
N GLU A 125 -27.34 -24.42 -12.88
CA GLU A 125 -27.56 -25.88 -12.78
C GLU A 125 -27.89 -26.28 -11.35
N LEU A 126 -27.22 -25.75 -10.35
CA LEU A 126 -27.48 -25.99 -8.94
C LEU A 126 -28.88 -25.50 -8.53
N TYR A 127 -29.31 -24.35 -9.04
CA TYR A 127 -30.68 -23.86 -8.82
C TYR A 127 -31.75 -24.81 -9.39
N ILE A 128 -31.51 -25.36 -10.55
CA ILE A 128 -32.41 -26.36 -11.18
C ILE A 128 -32.49 -27.60 -10.31
N TYR A 129 -31.38 -28.11 -9.82
CA TYR A 129 -31.35 -29.26 -8.91
C TYR A 129 -32.07 -28.96 -7.60
N LYS A 130 -31.88 -27.76 -7.05
CA LYS A 130 -32.56 -27.33 -5.84
C LYS A 130 -34.07 -27.28 -5.99
N GLU A 131 -34.58 -26.75 -7.12
CA GLU A 131 -36.01 -26.73 -7.45
C GLU A 131 -36.57 -28.15 -7.60
N LYS A 132 -35.89 -29.02 -8.30
CA LYS A 132 -36.27 -30.42 -8.43
C LYS A 132 -36.33 -31.15 -7.09
N PHE A 133 -35.33 -30.89 -6.23
CA PHE A 133 -35.30 -31.48 -4.89
C PHE A 133 -36.50 -31.01 -4.07
N PHE A 134 -36.82 -29.76 -4.06
CA PHE A 134 -37.96 -29.20 -3.32
C PHE A 134 -39.30 -29.74 -3.84
N LYS A 135 -39.47 -29.91 -5.16
CA LYS A 135 -40.66 -30.52 -5.77
C LYS A 135 -40.80 -31.98 -5.34
N LEU A 136 -39.74 -32.76 -5.34
CA LEU A 136 -39.73 -34.14 -4.84
C LEU A 136 -40.11 -34.22 -3.38
N LYS A 137 -39.63 -33.30 -2.57
CA LYS A 137 -39.92 -33.24 -1.16
C LYS A 137 -41.39 -32.90 -0.86
N GLU A 138 -42.03 -32.08 -1.70
CA GLU A 138 -43.45 -31.76 -1.60
C GLU A 138 -44.35 -32.93 -1.98
N LEU A 139 -43.87 -33.85 -2.83
CA LEU A 139 -44.61 -35.03 -3.26
C LEU A 139 -44.59 -36.19 -2.26
N ILE A 140 -43.74 -36.10 -1.25
CA ILE A 140 -43.63 -37.07 -0.16
C ILE A 140 -44.42 -36.56 1.05
#